data_4a59abfacd21339e171678277e64427b
#
_entry.id   4a59abfacd21339e171678277e64427b
#
_cell.length_a   1.000
_cell.length_b   1.000
_cell.length_c   1.000
_cell.angle_alpha   90.00
_cell.angle_beta   90.00
_cell.angle_gamma   90.00
#
_symmetry.space_group_name_H-M   'P 1'
#
loop_
_entity.id
_entity.type
_entity.pdbx_description
1 polymer ?
#
loop_
_entity_poly.entity_id
_entity_poly.type
_entity_poly.pdbx_seq_one_letter_code
_entity_poly.pdbx_strand_id
1 'polypeptide(L)'
;LRLVDPVMGDGGEIYATYTPELCRAMGTLVDGADALMPNLTEASILTGRDYPGQDIDDAQVDEILGALLAAGAKNVVLKGIDRGDGMIRNYVASASTGVAGKQELAHAKLPFMTHGTGDAFASALCGAVMAGRPLAEAANIAGEFVRHAMESTQYQPNHEERGVSFELNLDELTALTRR
;
A
#
# COMPACT_ATOMS: atom_id res chain seq x y z
N LEU A 1 -6.29 -12.82 12.71
CA LEU A 1 -5.99 -11.65 11.91
C LEU A 1 -5.08 -12.06 10.75
N ARG A 2 -5.53 -11.79 9.51
CA ARG A 2 -4.78 -12.06 8.27
C ARG A 2 -4.62 -10.79 7.49
N LEU A 3 -3.43 -10.17 7.56
CA LEU A 3 -3.02 -9.03 6.75
C LEU A 3 -2.20 -9.57 5.57
N VAL A 4 -2.56 -9.18 4.35
CA VAL A 4 -1.95 -9.70 3.12
C VAL A 4 -1.37 -8.54 2.32
N ASP A 5 -0.06 -8.55 2.13
CA ASP A 5 0.64 -7.75 1.14
C ASP A 5 0.95 -8.63 -0.07
N PRO A 6 0.21 -8.51 -1.20
CA PRO A 6 0.30 -9.45 -2.31
C PRO A 6 1.42 -9.06 -3.27
N VAL A 7 2.65 -8.97 -2.76
CA VAL A 7 3.82 -8.53 -3.52
C VAL A 7 3.99 -9.33 -4.79
N MET A 8 3.84 -8.69 -5.97
CA MET A 8 3.95 -9.33 -7.29
C MET A 8 4.62 -8.45 -8.35
N GLY A 9 4.60 -7.14 -8.20
CA GLY A 9 5.07 -6.21 -9.21
C GLY A 9 4.93 -4.75 -8.80
N ASP A 10 5.46 -3.86 -9.61
CA ASP A 10 5.36 -2.42 -9.44
C ASP A 10 5.46 -1.70 -10.80
N GLY A 11 4.98 -0.44 -10.88
CA GLY A 11 5.06 0.38 -12.10
C GLY A 11 4.36 -0.21 -13.33
N GLY A 12 3.38 -1.10 -13.15
CA GLY A 12 2.70 -1.82 -14.22
C GLY A 12 3.38 -3.11 -14.66
N GLU A 13 4.52 -3.47 -14.08
CA GLU A 13 5.31 -4.65 -14.46
C GLU A 13 5.35 -5.70 -13.33
N ILE A 14 5.26 -6.97 -13.71
CA ILE A 14 5.44 -8.11 -12.81
C ILE A 14 6.93 -8.30 -12.55
N TYR A 15 7.32 -8.56 -11.31
CA TYR A 15 8.72 -8.86 -10.98
C TYR A 15 9.20 -10.12 -11.69
N ALA A 16 10.46 -10.11 -12.14
CA ALA A 16 11.06 -11.19 -12.91
C ALA A 16 11.05 -12.57 -12.23
N THR A 17 10.89 -12.60 -10.92
CA THR A 17 10.77 -13.83 -10.12
C THR A 17 9.35 -14.40 -10.09
N TYR A 18 8.36 -13.70 -10.65
CA TYR A 18 6.96 -14.15 -10.69
C TYR A 18 6.60 -14.72 -12.05
N THR A 19 5.76 -15.75 -12.03
CA THR A 19 5.12 -16.32 -13.23
C THR A 19 3.63 -16.02 -13.21
N PRO A 20 2.92 -16.12 -14.36
CA PRO A 20 1.46 -15.98 -14.38
C PRO A 20 0.74 -16.97 -13.45
N GLU A 21 1.29 -18.17 -13.28
CA GLU A 21 0.77 -19.20 -12.36
C GLU A 21 0.87 -18.74 -10.90
N LEU A 22 2.03 -18.16 -10.52
CA LEU A 22 2.25 -17.65 -9.18
C LEU A 22 1.34 -16.45 -8.89
N CYS A 23 1.19 -15.54 -9.84
CA CYS A 23 0.25 -14.40 -9.71
C CYS A 23 -1.19 -14.89 -9.49
N ARG A 24 -1.63 -15.93 -10.23
CA ARG A 24 -2.96 -16.54 -9.99
C ARG A 24 -3.07 -17.17 -8.59
N ALA A 25 -2.02 -17.82 -8.12
CA ALA A 25 -1.98 -18.40 -6.78
C ALA A 25 -2.07 -17.31 -5.69
N MET A 26 -1.40 -16.16 -5.88
CA MET A 26 -1.51 -15.01 -4.98
C MET A 26 -2.96 -14.49 -4.87
N GLY A 27 -3.75 -14.59 -5.95
CA GLY A 27 -5.16 -14.25 -5.94
C GLY A 27 -5.99 -15.05 -4.93
N THR A 28 -5.56 -16.27 -4.56
CA THR A 28 -6.25 -17.08 -3.53
C THR A 28 -6.12 -16.50 -2.12
N LEU A 29 -5.18 -15.59 -1.89
CA LEU A 29 -5.00 -14.93 -0.60
C LEU A 29 -5.98 -13.78 -0.36
N VAL A 30 -6.70 -13.35 -1.39
CA VAL A 30 -7.68 -12.25 -1.31
C VAL A 30 -8.87 -12.64 -0.45
N ASP A 31 -9.44 -13.84 -0.74
CA ASP A 31 -10.64 -14.33 -0.03
C ASP A 31 -10.38 -14.48 1.47
N GLY A 32 -11.20 -13.80 2.28
CA GLY A 32 -11.14 -13.78 3.73
C GLY A 32 -9.95 -13.02 4.33
N ALA A 33 -9.16 -12.25 3.56
CA ALA A 33 -8.16 -11.34 4.12
C ALA A 33 -8.85 -10.33 5.05
N ASP A 34 -8.34 -10.16 6.27
CA ASP A 34 -8.83 -9.13 7.18
C ASP A 34 -8.44 -7.73 6.70
N ALA A 35 -7.25 -7.60 6.09
CA ALA A 35 -6.87 -6.46 5.25
C ALA A 35 -5.95 -6.93 4.12
N LEU A 36 -6.25 -6.50 2.90
CA LEU A 36 -5.45 -6.69 1.69
C LEU A 36 -4.79 -5.36 1.31
N MET A 37 -3.49 -5.34 1.06
CA MET A 37 -2.70 -4.10 0.89
C MET A 37 -1.97 -4.03 -0.46
N PRO A 38 -2.66 -4.12 -1.61
CA PRO A 38 -2.01 -4.07 -2.92
C PRO A 38 -1.55 -2.65 -3.28
N ASN A 39 -0.47 -2.56 -4.06
CA ASN A 39 -0.22 -1.38 -4.89
C ASN A 39 -1.10 -1.42 -6.15
N LEU A 40 -1.02 -0.39 -7.01
CA LEU A 40 -1.85 -0.30 -8.21
C LEU A 40 -1.58 -1.43 -9.21
N THR A 41 -0.32 -1.84 -9.38
CA THR A 41 0.06 -2.97 -10.25
C THR A 41 -0.54 -4.28 -9.76
N GLU A 42 -0.39 -4.56 -8.49
CA GLU A 42 -0.91 -5.76 -7.83
C GLU A 42 -2.44 -5.79 -7.88
N ALA A 43 -3.08 -4.65 -7.62
CA ALA A 43 -4.52 -4.51 -7.71
C ALA A 43 -5.03 -4.75 -9.14
N SER A 44 -4.34 -4.23 -10.15
CA SER A 44 -4.66 -4.47 -11.56
C SER A 44 -4.56 -5.96 -11.91
N ILE A 45 -3.49 -6.64 -11.47
CA ILE A 45 -3.30 -8.08 -11.68
C ILE A 45 -4.42 -8.88 -10.99
N LEU A 46 -4.70 -8.59 -9.72
CA LEU A 46 -5.71 -9.30 -8.93
C LEU A 46 -7.13 -9.13 -9.46
N THR A 47 -7.43 -7.98 -10.07
CA THR A 47 -8.75 -7.68 -10.63
C THR A 47 -8.86 -7.95 -12.13
N GLY A 48 -7.76 -8.32 -12.81
CA GLY A 48 -7.71 -8.56 -14.25
C GLY A 48 -7.95 -7.29 -15.07
N ARG A 49 -7.59 -6.11 -14.54
CA ARG A 49 -7.73 -4.80 -15.20
C ARG A 49 -6.41 -4.33 -15.75
N ASP A 50 -6.47 -3.48 -16.77
CA ASP A 50 -5.29 -2.79 -17.27
C ASP A 50 -4.72 -1.84 -16.21
N TYR A 51 -3.39 -1.69 -16.21
CA TYR A 51 -2.70 -0.75 -15.32
C TYR A 51 -2.85 0.68 -15.86
N PRO A 52 -3.53 1.59 -15.15
CA PRO A 52 -3.82 2.94 -15.64
C PRO A 52 -2.66 3.93 -15.45
N GLY A 53 -1.65 3.58 -14.66
CA GLY A 53 -0.56 4.50 -14.32
C GLY A 53 -1.03 5.73 -13.55
N GLN A 54 -0.46 6.90 -13.90
CA GLN A 54 -0.80 8.19 -13.27
C GLN A 54 -2.15 8.75 -13.71
N ASP A 55 -2.72 8.23 -14.80
CA ASP A 55 -4.01 8.67 -15.35
C ASP A 55 -5.22 8.09 -14.57
N ILE A 56 -4.96 7.34 -13.49
CA ILE A 56 -6.01 6.75 -12.66
C ILE A 56 -6.93 7.82 -12.08
N ASP A 57 -8.23 7.69 -12.33
CA ASP A 57 -9.28 8.54 -11.80
C ASP A 57 -10.00 7.90 -10.58
N ASP A 58 -10.90 8.65 -9.95
CA ASP A 58 -11.63 8.18 -8.78
C ASP A 58 -12.60 7.04 -9.12
N ALA A 59 -13.16 7.00 -10.32
CA ALA A 59 -14.06 5.94 -10.75
C ALA A 59 -13.28 4.61 -10.88
N GLN A 60 -12.09 4.65 -11.45
CA GLN A 60 -11.22 3.48 -11.56
C GLN A 60 -10.74 2.99 -10.17
N VAL A 61 -10.42 3.91 -9.25
CA VAL A 61 -10.14 3.56 -7.85
C VAL A 61 -11.32 2.84 -7.22
N ASP A 62 -12.54 3.36 -7.42
CA ASP A 62 -13.77 2.77 -6.87
C ASP A 62 -14.04 1.38 -7.45
N GLU A 63 -13.82 1.21 -8.75
CA GLU A 63 -13.96 -0.09 -9.42
C GLU A 63 -12.96 -1.13 -8.91
N ILE A 64 -11.70 -0.74 -8.73
CA ILE A 64 -10.65 -1.61 -8.18
C ILE A 64 -10.99 -2.03 -6.75
N LEU A 65 -11.30 -1.06 -5.89
CA LEU A 65 -11.67 -1.32 -4.50
C LEU A 65 -12.90 -2.24 -4.42
N GLY A 66 -13.93 -1.94 -5.22
CA GLY A 66 -15.15 -2.74 -5.28
C GLY A 66 -14.90 -4.18 -5.73
N ALA A 67 -14.04 -4.38 -6.73
CA ALA A 67 -13.68 -5.71 -7.23
C ALA A 67 -12.92 -6.53 -6.17
N LEU A 68 -11.97 -5.92 -5.45
CA LEU A 68 -11.20 -6.59 -4.40
C LEU A 68 -12.07 -6.96 -3.19
N LEU A 69 -13.00 -6.08 -2.80
CA LEU A 69 -13.99 -6.38 -1.76
C LEU A 69 -14.93 -7.51 -2.19
N ALA A 70 -15.40 -7.48 -3.45
CA ALA A 70 -16.25 -8.54 -4.00
C ALA A 70 -15.54 -9.90 -4.11
N ALA A 71 -14.21 -9.90 -4.28
CA ALA A 71 -13.37 -11.10 -4.27
C ALA A 71 -13.15 -11.68 -2.87
N GLY A 72 -13.72 -11.07 -1.82
CA GLY A 72 -13.74 -11.62 -0.46
C GLY A 72 -12.81 -10.95 0.55
N ALA A 73 -12.07 -9.91 0.17
CA ALA A 73 -11.32 -9.11 1.14
C ALA A 73 -12.30 -8.37 2.07
N LYS A 74 -12.07 -8.42 3.39
CA LYS A 74 -12.90 -7.67 4.35
C LYS A 74 -12.61 -6.19 4.34
N ASN A 75 -11.33 -5.84 4.17
CA ASN A 75 -10.85 -4.47 4.01
C ASN A 75 -9.75 -4.45 2.95
N VAL A 76 -9.63 -3.33 2.23
CA VAL A 76 -8.59 -3.07 1.23
C VAL A 76 -7.89 -1.77 1.58
N VAL A 77 -6.57 -1.79 1.54
CA VAL A 77 -5.69 -0.61 1.56
C VAL A 77 -4.98 -0.54 0.21
N LEU A 78 -5.54 0.14 -0.77
CA LEU A 78 -4.91 0.38 -2.06
C LEU A 78 -3.83 1.44 -1.87
N LYS A 79 -2.55 1.02 -1.96
CA LYS A 79 -1.40 1.85 -1.58
C LYS A 79 -0.68 2.46 -2.76
N GLY A 80 -0.03 3.61 -2.54
CA GLY A 80 0.97 4.17 -3.42
C GLY A 80 0.45 4.77 -4.72
N ILE A 81 -0.77 5.29 -4.74
CA ILE A 81 -1.35 5.94 -5.92
C ILE A 81 -0.69 7.31 -6.14
N ASP A 82 0.00 7.45 -7.26
CA ASP A 82 0.64 8.68 -7.73
C ASP A 82 -0.07 9.19 -8.98
N ARG A 83 -0.63 10.40 -8.91
CA ARG A 83 -1.30 11.08 -10.04
C ARG A 83 -0.45 12.19 -10.65
N GLY A 84 0.83 12.26 -10.31
CA GLY A 84 1.75 13.28 -10.84
C GLY A 84 1.57 14.67 -10.25
N ASP A 85 0.77 14.84 -9.21
CA ASP A 85 0.44 16.12 -8.57
C ASP A 85 1.27 16.41 -7.29
N GLY A 86 2.33 15.63 -7.07
CA GLY A 86 3.20 15.77 -5.90
C GLY A 86 2.68 15.11 -4.64
N MET A 87 1.64 14.28 -4.74
CA MET A 87 1.07 13.52 -3.62
C MET A 87 1.08 12.02 -3.90
N ILE A 88 1.27 11.24 -2.86
CA ILE A 88 1.02 9.80 -2.83
C ILE A 88 -0.24 9.55 -2.01
N ARG A 89 -1.20 8.81 -2.58
CA ARG A 89 -2.47 8.50 -1.93
C ARG A 89 -2.57 7.03 -1.59
N ASN A 90 -3.17 6.77 -0.44
CA ASN A 90 -3.61 5.45 -0.04
C ASN A 90 -5.12 5.50 0.18
N TYR A 91 -5.85 4.51 -0.31
CA TYR A 91 -7.30 4.42 -0.16
C TYR A 91 -7.67 3.24 0.72
N VAL A 92 -8.47 3.49 1.74
CA VAL A 92 -8.95 2.45 2.66
C VAL A 92 -10.44 2.26 2.45
N ALA A 93 -10.85 1.04 2.12
CA ALA A 93 -12.25 0.64 1.97
C ALA A 93 -12.56 -0.62 2.76
N SER A 94 -13.80 -0.77 3.21
CA SER A 94 -14.28 -1.93 3.98
C SER A 94 -15.50 -2.56 3.33
N ALA A 95 -15.62 -3.88 3.38
CA ALA A 95 -16.82 -4.58 2.93
C ALA A 95 -18.08 -4.18 3.71
N SER A 96 -17.94 -3.71 4.96
CA SER A 96 -19.06 -3.25 5.79
C SER A 96 -19.65 -1.92 5.37
N THR A 97 -18.85 -1.02 4.78
CA THR A 97 -19.29 0.32 4.33
C THR A 97 -19.31 0.47 2.82
N GLY A 98 -18.75 -0.51 2.11
CA GLY A 98 -18.56 -0.45 0.67
C GLY A 98 -17.59 0.64 0.23
N VAL A 99 -17.50 0.84 -1.07
CA VAL A 99 -16.63 1.86 -1.68
C VAL A 99 -17.07 3.30 -1.33
N ALA A 100 -18.37 3.52 -1.13
CA ALA A 100 -18.91 4.82 -0.73
C ALA A 100 -18.36 5.32 0.62
N GLY A 101 -17.90 4.41 1.48
CA GLY A 101 -17.26 4.72 2.76
C GLY A 101 -15.73 4.76 2.70
N LYS A 102 -15.12 4.77 1.49
CA LYS A 102 -13.67 4.84 1.35
C LYS A 102 -13.09 6.10 1.97
N GLN A 103 -11.90 5.97 2.51
CA GLN A 103 -11.10 7.08 3.02
C GLN A 103 -9.85 7.25 2.16
N GLU A 104 -9.57 8.48 1.76
CA GLU A 104 -8.32 8.86 1.09
C GLU A 104 -7.35 9.42 2.11
N LEU A 105 -6.11 8.94 2.08
CA LEU A 105 -5.00 9.36 2.91
C LEU A 105 -3.89 9.84 1.98
N ALA A 106 -3.56 11.13 2.01
CA ALA A 106 -2.61 11.74 1.10
C ALA A 106 -1.37 12.24 1.83
N HIS A 107 -0.19 11.90 1.29
CA HIS A 107 1.11 12.29 1.83
C HIS A 107 1.94 12.96 0.74
N ALA A 108 2.79 13.92 1.10
CA ALA A 108 3.67 14.57 0.14
C ALA A 108 4.64 13.56 -0.49
N LYS A 109 4.71 13.55 -1.83
CA LYS A 109 5.67 12.75 -2.59
C LYS A 109 7.05 13.39 -2.52
N LEU A 110 8.08 12.61 -2.23
CA LEU A 110 9.47 13.06 -2.33
C LEU A 110 9.98 12.96 -3.77
N PRO A 111 10.95 13.81 -4.17
CA PRO A 111 11.41 13.91 -5.56
C PRO A 111 12.38 12.79 -5.98
N PHE A 112 12.36 11.66 -5.31
CA PHE A 112 13.16 10.48 -5.64
C PHE A 112 12.40 9.20 -5.31
N MET A 113 12.87 8.09 -5.85
CA MET A 113 12.32 6.75 -5.58
C MET A 113 13.39 5.87 -4.94
N THR A 114 12.95 4.91 -4.14
CA THR A 114 13.81 3.89 -3.54
C THR A 114 13.02 2.60 -3.30
N HIS A 115 13.72 1.50 -3.12
CA HIS A 115 13.11 0.20 -2.87
C HIS A 115 12.71 0.02 -1.40
N GLY A 116 11.76 -0.90 -1.13
CA GLY A 116 11.36 -1.30 0.22
C GLY A 116 10.34 -0.40 0.90
N THR A 117 9.85 0.64 0.24
CA THR A 117 8.80 1.53 0.78
C THR A 117 7.48 0.79 1.00
N GLY A 118 7.11 -0.15 0.10
CA GLY A 118 5.93 -1.01 0.24
C GLY A 118 6.02 -1.92 1.46
N ASP A 119 7.17 -2.58 1.65
CA ASP A 119 7.43 -3.47 2.78
C ASP A 119 7.42 -2.71 4.11
N ALA A 120 8.03 -1.52 4.14
CA ALA A 120 8.03 -0.65 5.31
C ALA A 120 6.60 -0.20 5.65
N PHE A 121 5.79 0.18 4.64
CA PHE A 121 4.38 0.54 4.81
C PHE A 121 3.57 -0.62 5.40
N ALA A 122 3.65 -1.81 4.79
CA ALA A 122 2.89 -2.98 5.23
C ALA A 122 3.27 -3.39 6.66
N SER A 123 4.56 -3.34 6.99
CA SER A 123 5.08 -3.67 8.32
C SER A 123 4.62 -2.66 9.38
N ALA A 124 4.69 -1.36 9.09
CA ALA A 124 4.25 -0.29 9.99
C ALA A 124 2.72 -0.35 10.21
N LEU A 125 1.94 -0.59 9.15
CA LEU A 125 0.49 -0.78 9.23
C LEU A 125 0.15 -1.98 10.11
N CYS A 126 0.81 -3.12 9.91
CA CYS A 126 0.64 -4.31 10.73
C CYS A 126 0.92 -4.00 12.21
N GLY A 127 2.03 -3.34 12.52
CA GLY A 127 2.38 -2.91 13.88
C GLY A 127 1.33 -2.01 14.51
N ALA A 128 0.81 -1.02 13.76
CA ALA A 128 -0.21 -0.11 14.25
C ALA A 128 -1.56 -0.81 14.52
N VAL A 129 -1.98 -1.73 13.62
CA VAL A 129 -3.19 -2.55 13.83
C VAL A 129 -3.03 -3.44 15.07
N MET A 130 -1.86 -4.07 15.27
CA MET A 130 -1.56 -4.88 16.45
C MET A 130 -1.51 -4.05 17.75
N ALA A 131 -1.19 -2.76 17.65
CA ALA A 131 -1.29 -1.81 18.75
C ALA A 131 -2.74 -1.32 19.01
N GLY A 132 -3.73 -1.83 18.25
CA GLY A 132 -5.15 -1.53 18.43
C GLY A 132 -5.65 -0.32 17.66
N ARG A 133 -4.88 0.20 16.69
CA ARG A 133 -5.34 1.31 15.85
C ARG A 133 -6.39 0.86 14.83
N PRO A 134 -7.43 1.66 14.58
CA PRO A 134 -8.32 1.44 13.45
C PRO A 134 -7.54 1.39 12.13
N LEU A 135 -7.99 0.60 11.14
CA LEU A 135 -7.22 0.36 9.91
C LEU A 135 -6.84 1.63 9.15
N ALA A 136 -7.75 2.59 9.03
CA ALA A 136 -7.46 3.86 8.34
C ALA A 136 -6.42 4.69 9.10
N GLU A 137 -6.48 4.73 10.43
CA GLU A 137 -5.46 5.37 11.26
C GLU A 137 -4.11 4.65 11.12
N ALA A 138 -4.11 3.31 11.13
CA ALA A 138 -2.91 2.50 10.93
C ALA A 138 -2.29 2.74 9.54
N ALA A 139 -3.10 2.88 8.49
CA ALA A 139 -2.64 3.20 7.15
C ALA A 139 -2.06 4.63 7.06
N ASN A 140 -2.65 5.59 7.77
CA ASN A 140 -2.11 6.95 7.86
C ASN A 140 -0.75 6.98 8.60
N ILE A 141 -0.64 6.27 9.73
CA ILE A 141 0.62 6.11 10.48
C ILE A 141 1.70 5.49 9.59
N ALA A 142 1.35 4.45 8.82
CA ALA A 142 2.29 3.80 7.90
C ALA A 142 2.74 4.75 6.79
N GLY A 143 1.84 5.54 6.22
CA GLY A 143 2.15 6.55 5.20
C GLY A 143 3.10 7.64 5.72
N GLU A 144 2.82 8.19 6.90
CA GLU A 144 3.71 9.17 7.57
C GLU A 144 5.08 8.58 7.88
N PHE A 145 5.12 7.36 8.41
CA PHE A 145 6.38 6.68 8.70
C PHE A 145 7.24 6.50 7.45
N VAL A 146 6.65 6.03 6.34
CA VAL A 146 7.37 5.86 5.06
C VAL A 146 7.85 7.21 4.54
N ARG A 147 7.02 8.27 4.61
CA ARG A 147 7.42 9.62 4.18
C ARG A 147 8.64 10.11 4.97
N HIS A 148 8.64 10.00 6.30
CA HIS A 148 9.77 10.40 7.15
C HIS A 148 11.01 9.52 6.91
N ALA A 149 10.82 8.20 6.74
CA ALA A 149 11.92 7.30 6.41
C ALA A 149 12.58 7.69 5.06
N MET A 150 11.78 8.06 4.07
CA MET A 150 12.31 8.58 2.81
C MET A 150 13.03 9.93 2.97
N GLU A 151 12.49 10.87 3.77
CA GLU A 151 13.18 12.12 4.11
C GLU A 151 14.56 11.88 4.72
N SER A 152 14.69 10.88 5.59
CA SER A 152 15.97 10.48 6.17
C SER A 152 16.87 9.79 5.15
N THR A 153 16.29 9.00 4.25
CA THR A 153 16.99 8.21 3.23
C THR A 153 17.75 9.10 2.23
N GLN A 154 17.19 10.25 1.82
CA GLN A 154 17.81 11.12 0.83
C GLN A 154 19.23 11.59 1.20
N TYR A 155 19.56 11.58 2.49
CA TYR A 155 20.88 11.98 2.99
C TYR A 155 21.84 10.80 3.16
N GLN A 156 21.38 9.56 2.88
CA GLN A 156 22.22 8.37 2.99
C GLN A 156 22.99 8.13 1.68
N PRO A 157 24.28 7.78 1.74
CA PRO A 157 25.04 7.45 0.54
C PRO A 157 24.47 6.18 -0.11
N ASN A 158 24.39 6.17 -1.45
CA ASN A 158 23.90 5.06 -2.26
C ASN A 158 22.47 4.60 -1.92
N HIS A 159 21.59 5.55 -1.52
CA HIS A 159 20.21 5.24 -1.12
C HIS A 159 19.39 4.60 -2.26
N GLU A 160 19.71 4.87 -3.52
CA GLU A 160 19.06 4.25 -4.68
C GLU A 160 19.27 2.73 -4.72
N GLU A 161 20.46 2.25 -4.29
CA GLU A 161 20.80 0.82 -4.27
C GLU A 161 20.41 0.14 -2.94
N ARG A 162 20.47 0.88 -1.82
CA ARG A 162 20.29 0.34 -0.49
C ARG A 162 18.85 0.25 -0.03
N GLY A 163 17.94 0.97 -0.68
CA GLY A 163 16.55 1.06 -0.28
C GLY A 163 16.28 2.06 0.86
N VAL A 164 15.06 2.07 1.35
CA VAL A 164 14.61 3.00 2.39
C VAL A 164 15.27 2.73 3.73
N SER A 165 15.89 3.76 4.33
CA SER A 165 16.56 3.70 5.63
C SER A 165 15.54 3.95 6.76
N PHE A 166 14.64 3.01 6.97
CA PHE A 166 13.53 3.13 7.91
C PHE A 166 13.98 3.04 9.38
N GLU A 167 15.14 2.44 9.65
CA GLU A 167 15.69 2.22 11.00
C GLU A 167 15.88 3.53 11.78
N LEU A 168 16.16 4.62 11.04
CA LEU A 168 16.38 5.95 11.64
C LEU A 168 15.11 6.57 12.24
N ASN A 169 13.94 6.01 11.89
CA ASN A 169 12.62 6.55 12.27
C ASN A 169 11.80 5.58 13.15
N LEU A 170 12.40 4.51 13.68
CA LEU A 170 11.68 3.51 14.47
C LEU A 170 11.17 4.04 15.82
N ASP A 171 11.86 4.98 16.43
CA ASP A 171 11.42 5.67 17.65
C ASP A 171 10.15 6.51 17.39
N GLU A 172 10.08 7.18 16.24
CA GLU A 172 8.90 7.91 15.81
C GLU A 172 7.70 6.98 15.56
N LEU A 173 7.90 5.87 14.86
CA LEU A 173 6.86 4.85 14.66
C LEU A 173 6.33 4.36 16.00
N THR A 174 7.22 4.13 16.98
CA THR A 174 6.85 3.74 18.33
C THR A 174 5.99 4.82 19.03
N ALA A 175 6.32 6.10 18.85
CA ALA A 175 5.53 7.20 19.41
C ALA A 175 4.15 7.32 18.76
N LEU A 176 4.04 7.15 17.43
CA LEU A 176 2.79 7.20 16.68
C LEU A 176 1.84 6.05 17.04
N THR A 177 2.37 4.86 17.31
CA THR A 177 1.57 3.67 17.63
C THR A 177 1.10 3.62 19.09
N ARG A 178 1.73 4.34 20.02
CA ARG A 178 1.38 4.36 21.46
C ARG A 178 0.32 5.39 21.86
N ARG A 179 -0.04 6.32 20.98
CA ARG A 179 -1.10 7.32 21.23
C ARG A 179 -2.46 6.70 20.95
#